data_4af708540cc8a03c3ed8b9467c2640e1
#
_entry.id   4af708540cc8a03c3ed8b9467c2640e1
#
_cell.length_a   1.000
_cell.length_b   1.000
_cell.length_c   1.000
_cell.angle_alpha   90.00
_cell.angle_beta   90.00
_cell.angle_gamma   90.00
#
_symmetry.space_group_name_H-M   'P 1'
#
loop_
_entity.id
_entity.type
_entity.pdbx_description
1 polymer ?
#
loop_
_entity_poly.entity_id
_entity_poly.type
_entity_poly.pdbx_seq_one_letter_code
_entity_poly.pdbx_strand_id
1 'polypeptide(L)'
;MICPFFLERKGYMKKIFVINLGTTSTKIAYYEDDKCIYKENLNHNADEIKKFNTVWEQFDLRKKAIDEFMTEHNIVVSELDAIVSRGGHTKPLTSGVYKINEEMLEESRSMKYGNHVSDLGLRLAYEYAKEGPLPFTVDTACTDEFEPLARYSGLKEIERLSRFHVLNHKAVAKKYANDIGKKYEDLNLVVCHMGGGTSVAIHHYGKMIDGNNGLDGDGPFSTDRSCGLPVGQLIDMCYSGNYSYQEMRRKIKGLGGLMSYVGETDVLKIQKRALEQNDEKAKEALLAMCYQTSKEIGAMSTVVGGKIDAILITGGIAYSDFLMNEIKKRVEFIAPVHLYPGEFEMESLGVNVYKALIGEEPIKEL
;
A
#
# COMPACT_ATOMS: atom_id res chain seq x y z
N MET A 1 21.78 19.92 13.11
CA MET A 1 22.73 20.74 12.34
C MET A 1 22.89 20.04 10.99
N ILE A 2 22.23 20.54 9.93
CA ILE A 2 22.29 19.96 8.58
C ILE A 2 23.68 20.21 8.04
N CYS A 3 24.37 19.16 7.59
CA CYS A 3 25.71 19.25 7.03
C CYS A 3 25.73 20.25 5.86
N PRO A 4 26.60 21.25 5.85
CA PRO A 4 26.60 22.34 4.84
C PRO A 4 26.90 21.88 3.40
N PHE A 5 27.32 20.64 3.19
CA PHE A 5 27.65 20.07 1.87
C PHE A 5 26.44 19.82 0.94
N PHE A 6 25.21 19.90 1.47
CA PHE A 6 24.00 19.55 0.72
C PHE A 6 23.36 20.73 -0.07
N LEU A 7 23.71 21.96 0.23
CA LEU A 7 23.07 23.16 -0.37
C LEU A 7 23.69 23.63 -1.71
N GLU A 8 24.82 23.09 -2.14
CA GLU A 8 25.55 23.61 -3.31
C GLU A 8 25.32 22.88 -4.63
N ARG A 9 24.47 21.83 -4.70
CA ARG A 9 24.19 21.10 -5.96
C ARG A 9 22.84 21.48 -6.60
N LYS A 10 22.40 22.73 -6.55
CA LYS A 10 21.28 23.22 -7.35
C LYS A 10 21.67 23.16 -8.83
N GLY A 11 21.05 22.25 -9.58
CA GLY A 11 21.25 22.11 -11.03
C GLY A 11 21.91 20.80 -11.48
N TYR A 12 22.22 19.89 -10.57
CA TYR A 12 22.76 18.56 -10.92
C TYR A 12 21.64 17.51 -10.89
N MET A 13 21.57 16.70 -11.94
CA MET A 13 20.61 15.58 -12.05
C MET A 13 20.72 14.63 -10.86
N LYS A 14 19.60 14.34 -10.22
CA LYS A 14 19.52 13.46 -9.04
C LYS A 14 19.34 12.02 -9.46
N LYS A 15 20.18 11.13 -8.96
CA LYS A 15 20.15 9.71 -9.20
C LYS A 15 19.52 8.99 -7.99
N ILE A 16 18.39 8.33 -8.19
CA ILE A 16 17.62 7.71 -7.10
C ILE A 16 17.35 6.25 -7.43
N PHE A 17 17.68 5.35 -6.52
CA PHE A 17 17.37 3.94 -6.65
C PHE A 17 16.22 3.55 -5.74
N VAL A 18 15.21 2.85 -6.29
CA VAL A 18 13.95 2.50 -5.62
C VAL A 18 13.86 1.00 -5.41
N ILE A 19 13.54 0.57 -4.19
CA ILE A 19 13.35 -0.81 -3.78
C ILE A 19 11.95 -1.00 -3.20
N ASN A 20 11.14 -1.89 -3.76
CA ASN A 20 9.83 -2.25 -3.22
C ASN A 20 9.70 -3.77 -3.14
N LEU A 21 9.82 -4.31 -1.94
CA LEU A 21 9.79 -5.74 -1.68
C LEU A 21 8.35 -6.27 -1.57
N GLY A 22 8.00 -7.18 -2.45
CA GLY A 22 6.81 -8.03 -2.35
C GLY A 22 7.13 -9.40 -1.77
N THR A 23 6.12 -10.19 -1.45
CA THR A 23 6.28 -11.53 -0.82
C THR A 23 7.21 -12.43 -1.65
N THR A 24 7.00 -12.50 -2.97
CA THR A 24 7.76 -13.35 -3.90
C THR A 24 8.46 -12.54 -4.98
N SER A 25 8.59 -11.22 -4.82
CA SER A 25 9.23 -10.37 -5.82
C SER A 25 9.99 -9.22 -5.20
N THR A 26 10.94 -8.67 -5.94
CA THR A 26 11.63 -7.42 -5.64
C THR A 26 11.42 -6.49 -6.84
N LYS A 27 10.56 -5.48 -6.66
CA LYS A 27 10.39 -4.43 -7.67
C LYS A 27 11.48 -3.39 -7.46
N ILE A 28 12.20 -3.06 -8.50
CA ILE A 28 13.28 -2.06 -8.49
C ILE A 28 13.08 -1.07 -9.61
N ALA A 29 13.56 0.15 -9.39
CA ALA A 29 13.61 1.18 -10.41
C ALA A 29 14.79 2.14 -10.17
N TYR A 30 15.26 2.73 -11.26
CA TYR A 30 16.27 3.77 -11.25
C TYR A 30 15.69 5.03 -11.87
N TYR A 31 15.84 6.14 -11.17
CA TYR A 31 15.34 7.46 -11.57
C TYR A 31 16.50 8.43 -11.76
N GLU A 32 16.35 9.25 -12.78
CA GLU A 32 17.12 10.49 -12.98
C GLU A 32 16.15 11.66 -12.86
N ASP A 33 16.31 12.45 -11.80
CA ASP A 33 15.33 13.43 -11.33
C ASP A 33 13.96 12.76 -11.04
N ASP A 34 12.90 13.19 -11.68
CA ASP A 34 11.55 12.63 -11.57
C ASP A 34 11.23 11.56 -12.63
N LYS A 35 12.21 11.23 -13.51
CA LYS A 35 12.01 10.31 -14.62
C LYS A 35 12.51 8.91 -14.30
N CYS A 36 11.65 7.90 -14.43
CA CYS A 36 12.01 6.51 -14.36
C CYS A 36 12.78 6.09 -15.62
N ILE A 37 14.04 5.71 -15.47
CA ILE A 37 14.92 5.26 -16.56
C ILE A 37 14.82 3.76 -16.73
N TYR A 38 14.92 3.02 -15.60
CA TYR A 38 14.79 1.56 -15.56
C TYR A 38 13.77 1.15 -14.51
N LYS A 39 12.99 0.10 -14.80
CA LYS A 39 12.05 -0.50 -13.87
C LYS A 39 11.91 -1.98 -14.16
N GLU A 40 12.06 -2.80 -13.13
CA GLU A 40 11.96 -4.25 -13.25
C GLU A 40 11.25 -4.87 -12.04
N ASN A 41 10.64 -6.03 -12.27
CA ASN A 41 10.05 -6.86 -11.22
C ASN A 41 10.78 -8.21 -11.20
N LEU A 42 11.74 -8.35 -10.30
CA LEU A 42 12.51 -9.56 -10.10
C LEU A 42 11.67 -10.57 -9.31
N ASN A 43 11.25 -11.64 -9.96
CA ASN A 43 10.51 -12.71 -9.32
C ASN A 43 11.44 -13.71 -8.66
N HIS A 44 11.17 -14.07 -7.42
CA HIS A 44 11.88 -15.11 -6.68
C HIS A 44 11.10 -16.41 -6.70
N ASN A 45 11.80 -17.54 -6.70
CA ASN A 45 11.17 -18.85 -6.63
C ASN A 45 10.43 -18.97 -5.26
N ALA A 46 9.12 -19.22 -5.31
CA ALA A 46 8.28 -19.33 -4.13
C ALA A 46 8.75 -20.47 -3.18
N ASP A 47 9.27 -21.57 -3.72
CA ASP A 47 9.77 -22.69 -2.90
C ASP A 47 11.13 -22.38 -2.27
N GLU A 48 11.90 -21.47 -2.84
CA GLU A 48 13.12 -20.96 -2.22
C GLU A 48 12.75 -19.99 -1.06
N ILE A 49 11.82 -19.09 -1.29
CA ILE A 49 11.32 -18.16 -0.24
C ILE A 49 10.76 -18.92 0.97
N LYS A 50 10.05 -20.03 0.75
CA LYS A 50 9.48 -20.86 1.84
C LYS A 50 10.53 -21.54 2.73
N LYS A 51 11.78 -21.62 2.30
CA LYS A 51 12.88 -22.21 3.12
C LYS A 51 13.33 -21.29 4.24
N PHE A 52 13.05 -19.99 4.15
CA PHE A 52 13.40 -19.02 5.17
C PHE A 52 12.36 -19.01 6.30
N ASN A 53 12.80 -19.07 7.54
CA ASN A 53 11.93 -19.01 8.72
C ASN A 53 11.43 -17.59 8.98
N THR A 54 12.25 -16.58 8.63
CA THR A 54 11.95 -15.17 8.82
C THR A 54 12.21 -14.37 7.56
N VAL A 55 11.56 -13.21 7.45
CA VAL A 55 11.80 -12.29 6.32
C VAL A 55 13.25 -11.76 6.32
N TRP A 56 13.88 -11.69 7.49
CA TRP A 56 15.25 -11.18 7.66
C TRP A 56 16.33 -12.09 7.06
N GLU A 57 16.06 -13.40 7.00
CA GLU A 57 16.94 -14.40 6.38
C GLU A 57 17.01 -14.27 4.85
N GLN A 58 16.05 -13.57 4.23
CA GLN A 58 16.02 -13.32 2.79
C GLN A 58 16.98 -12.20 2.33
N PHE A 59 17.75 -11.59 3.25
CA PHE A 59 18.59 -10.43 2.96
C PHE A 59 19.57 -10.68 1.81
N ASP A 60 20.38 -11.74 1.90
CA ASP A 60 21.41 -12.03 0.91
C ASP A 60 20.82 -12.39 -0.46
N LEU A 61 19.72 -13.15 -0.47
CA LEU A 61 19.00 -13.48 -1.71
C LEU A 61 18.54 -12.22 -2.45
N ARG A 62 17.91 -11.31 -1.70
CA ARG A 62 17.35 -10.07 -2.28
C ARG A 62 18.43 -9.07 -2.65
N LYS A 63 19.45 -8.93 -1.79
CA LYS A 63 20.60 -8.08 -2.08
C LYS A 63 21.31 -8.52 -3.35
N LYS A 64 21.57 -9.82 -3.50
CA LYS A 64 22.20 -10.38 -4.71
C LYS A 64 21.41 -10.03 -5.97
N ALA A 65 20.09 -10.19 -5.97
CA ALA A 65 19.25 -9.84 -7.12
C ALA A 65 19.31 -8.34 -7.46
N ILE A 66 19.38 -7.48 -6.47
CA ILE A 66 19.54 -6.02 -6.66
C ILE A 66 20.94 -5.70 -7.21
N ASP A 67 21.99 -6.31 -6.68
CA ASP A 67 23.38 -6.10 -7.13
C ASP A 67 23.55 -6.56 -8.60
N GLU A 68 22.94 -7.68 -8.99
CA GLU A 68 22.93 -8.17 -10.38
C GLU A 68 22.27 -7.16 -11.31
N PHE A 69 21.11 -6.62 -10.96
CA PHE A 69 20.42 -5.58 -11.72
C PHE A 69 21.28 -4.30 -11.83
N MET A 70 21.85 -3.82 -10.72
CA MET A 70 22.72 -2.64 -10.75
C MET A 70 23.92 -2.85 -11.68
N THR A 71 24.51 -4.04 -11.65
CA THR A 71 25.65 -4.40 -12.52
C THR A 71 25.25 -4.41 -13.99
N GLU A 72 24.10 -5.02 -14.32
CA GLU A 72 23.59 -5.11 -15.70
C GLU A 72 23.33 -3.72 -16.30
N HIS A 73 22.83 -2.79 -15.48
CA HIS A 73 22.51 -1.44 -15.91
C HIS A 73 23.62 -0.40 -15.66
N ASN A 74 24.83 -0.84 -15.25
CA ASN A 74 25.95 0.03 -14.92
C ASN A 74 25.63 1.10 -13.87
N ILE A 75 24.80 0.75 -12.87
CA ILE A 75 24.44 1.63 -11.76
C ILE A 75 25.48 1.46 -10.65
N VAL A 76 26.20 2.53 -10.35
CA VAL A 76 27.25 2.56 -9.31
C VAL A 76 26.65 3.17 -8.03
N VAL A 77 26.65 2.42 -6.93
CA VAL A 77 26.01 2.83 -5.66
C VAL A 77 26.54 4.18 -5.16
N SER A 78 27.86 4.39 -5.21
CA SER A 78 28.49 5.64 -4.74
C SER A 78 28.16 6.88 -5.61
N GLU A 79 27.57 6.69 -6.79
CA GLU A 79 27.09 7.79 -7.65
C GLU A 79 25.62 8.15 -7.41
N LEU A 80 24.91 7.38 -6.62
CA LEU A 80 23.52 7.65 -6.26
C LEU A 80 23.43 8.80 -5.25
N ASP A 81 22.44 9.68 -5.39
CA ASP A 81 22.10 10.67 -4.36
C ASP A 81 21.26 10.04 -3.24
N ALA A 82 20.40 9.11 -3.60
CA ALA A 82 19.51 8.44 -2.64
C ALA A 82 19.17 7.00 -3.01
N ILE A 83 18.88 6.20 -1.97
CA ILE A 83 18.19 4.92 -2.07
C ILE A 83 16.90 5.01 -1.26
N VAL A 84 15.78 4.66 -1.86
CA VAL A 84 14.49 4.65 -1.20
C VAL A 84 13.89 3.25 -1.20
N SER A 85 13.38 2.82 -0.06
CA SER A 85 12.61 1.59 0.02
C SER A 85 11.18 1.86 0.47
N ARG A 86 10.25 0.99 0.00
CA ARG A 86 8.96 0.88 0.67
C ARG A 86 9.22 0.46 2.10
N GLY A 87 8.92 1.35 3.05
CA GLY A 87 9.28 1.18 4.45
C GLY A 87 8.53 0.06 5.14
N GLY A 88 9.10 -0.36 6.25
CA GLY A 88 8.60 -1.41 7.13
C GLY A 88 7.72 -0.90 8.26
N HIS A 89 7.51 -1.79 9.24
CA HIS A 89 6.70 -1.52 10.42
C HIS A 89 7.53 -0.86 11.52
N THR A 90 7.16 0.37 11.85
CA THR A 90 7.69 1.16 12.96
C THR A 90 6.55 1.64 13.84
N LYS A 91 6.81 2.44 14.87
CA LYS A 91 5.75 3.21 15.54
C LYS A 91 4.95 4.03 14.52
N PRO A 92 3.69 4.40 14.82
CA PRO A 92 2.88 5.23 13.92
C PRO A 92 3.58 6.54 13.55
N LEU A 93 3.55 6.86 12.25
CA LEU A 93 4.17 8.04 11.66
C LEU A 93 3.12 8.88 10.92
N THR A 94 3.38 10.16 10.74
CA THR A 94 2.65 10.97 9.74
C THR A 94 3.19 10.69 8.34
N SER A 95 2.40 10.96 7.28
CA SER A 95 2.87 10.82 5.90
C SER A 95 4.08 11.71 5.59
N GLY A 96 4.90 11.30 4.63
CA GLY A 96 6.04 12.07 4.14
C GLY A 96 7.29 11.23 3.85
N VAL A 97 8.38 11.93 3.55
CA VAL A 97 9.70 11.35 3.28
C VAL A 97 10.51 11.31 4.58
N TYR A 98 10.93 10.11 4.98
CA TYR A 98 11.72 9.89 6.18
C TYR A 98 13.11 9.39 5.83
N LYS A 99 14.14 9.95 6.47
CA LYS A 99 15.48 9.38 6.44
C LYS A 99 15.51 8.13 7.31
N ILE A 100 15.97 7.02 6.75
CA ILE A 100 16.12 5.77 7.50
C ILE A 100 17.31 5.90 8.46
N ASN A 101 17.09 5.57 9.72
CA ASN A 101 18.09 5.58 10.79
C ASN A 101 18.08 4.26 11.56
N GLU A 102 18.99 4.12 12.53
CA GLU A 102 19.12 2.91 13.34
C GLU A 102 17.87 2.65 14.19
N GLU A 103 17.21 3.70 14.71
CA GLU A 103 15.97 3.56 15.48
C GLU A 103 14.87 2.89 14.66
N MET A 104 14.67 3.32 13.40
CA MET A 104 13.73 2.66 12.47
C MET A 104 14.05 1.19 12.25
N LEU A 105 15.34 0.83 12.12
CA LEU A 105 15.76 -0.55 11.93
C LEU A 105 15.51 -1.41 13.17
N GLU A 106 15.76 -0.88 14.36
CA GLU A 106 15.50 -1.57 15.63
C GLU A 106 14.00 -1.79 15.86
N GLU A 107 13.18 -0.76 15.66
CA GLU A 107 11.73 -0.88 15.76
C GLU A 107 11.17 -1.92 14.78
N SER A 108 11.62 -1.89 13.54
CA SER A 108 11.18 -2.86 12.52
C SER A 108 11.63 -4.29 12.87
N ARG A 109 12.85 -4.48 13.38
CA ARG A 109 13.34 -5.79 13.85
C ARG A 109 12.59 -6.32 15.07
N SER A 110 12.09 -5.44 15.92
CA SER A 110 11.32 -5.82 17.12
C SER A 110 10.03 -6.56 16.80
N MET A 111 9.52 -6.42 15.57
CA MET A 111 8.21 -6.93 15.09
C MET A 111 7.01 -6.47 15.94
N LYS A 112 7.20 -5.49 16.82
CA LYS A 112 6.15 -4.96 17.70
C LYS A 112 4.97 -4.38 16.92
N TYR A 113 5.24 -3.77 15.79
CA TYR A 113 4.22 -3.08 14.98
C TYR A 113 3.75 -3.89 13.77
N GLY A 114 4.36 -5.04 13.52
CA GLY A 114 4.06 -5.95 12.42
C GLY A 114 5.29 -6.72 11.95
N ASN A 115 5.08 -7.60 10.96
CA ASN A 115 6.14 -8.36 10.33
C ASN A 115 5.78 -8.57 8.85
N HIS A 116 6.52 -7.96 7.96
CA HIS A 116 6.32 -8.08 6.52
C HIS A 116 7.66 -7.97 5.80
N VAL A 117 7.75 -8.50 4.59
CA VAL A 117 8.98 -8.45 3.80
C VAL A 117 9.47 -7.02 3.51
N SER A 118 8.57 -6.04 3.49
CA SER A 118 8.94 -4.62 3.36
C SER A 118 9.84 -4.12 4.49
N ASP A 119 9.82 -4.78 5.66
CA ASP A 119 10.69 -4.46 6.78
C ASP A 119 12.18 -4.63 6.41
N LEU A 120 12.46 -5.65 5.61
CA LEU A 120 13.80 -5.89 5.06
C LEU A 120 14.25 -4.78 4.10
N GLY A 121 13.32 -4.07 3.46
CA GLY A 121 13.63 -2.95 2.58
C GLY A 121 14.35 -1.81 3.29
N LEU A 122 13.99 -1.51 4.54
CA LEU A 122 14.70 -0.52 5.36
C LEU A 122 16.17 -0.91 5.53
N ARG A 123 16.43 -2.19 5.87
CA ARG A 123 17.79 -2.71 6.06
C ARG A 123 18.60 -2.65 4.76
N LEU A 124 18.00 -3.02 3.61
CA LEU A 124 18.68 -2.97 2.33
C LEU A 124 19.07 -1.53 1.96
N ALA A 125 18.15 -0.58 2.08
CA ALA A 125 18.44 0.81 1.80
C ALA A 125 19.52 1.38 2.73
N TYR A 126 19.48 1.04 4.01
CA TYR A 126 20.49 1.45 4.98
C TYR A 126 21.86 0.82 4.74
N GLU A 127 21.91 -0.44 4.27
CA GLU A 127 23.16 -1.12 3.95
C GLU A 127 23.87 -0.43 2.76
N TYR A 128 23.14 -0.17 1.67
CA TYR A 128 23.69 0.56 0.52
C TYR A 128 24.10 1.99 0.85
N ALA A 129 23.46 2.64 1.83
CA ALA A 129 23.80 3.99 2.26
C ALA A 129 25.21 4.10 2.85
N LYS A 130 25.84 3.01 3.26
CA LYS A 130 27.23 2.97 3.70
C LYS A 130 28.23 3.32 2.60
N GLU A 131 27.82 3.22 1.35
CA GLU A 131 28.63 3.53 0.17
C GLU A 131 28.42 4.96 -0.37
N GLY A 132 27.54 5.76 0.27
CA GLY A 132 27.39 7.19 -0.03
C GLY A 132 25.98 7.76 -0.16
N PRO A 133 25.00 7.05 -0.78
CA PRO A 133 23.66 7.61 -0.97
C PRO A 133 22.90 7.77 0.35
N LEU A 134 21.93 8.70 0.37
CA LEU A 134 21.03 8.85 1.52
C LEU A 134 19.91 7.78 1.50
N PRO A 135 19.64 7.10 2.63
CA PRO A 135 18.57 6.12 2.71
C PRO A 135 17.24 6.76 3.10
N PHE A 136 16.19 6.50 2.30
CA PHE A 136 14.85 7.02 2.55
C PHE A 136 13.77 5.95 2.54
N THR A 137 12.67 6.29 3.20
CA THR A 137 11.38 5.64 3.05
C THR A 137 10.27 6.69 2.94
N VAL A 138 9.15 6.33 2.29
CA VAL A 138 8.05 7.27 2.00
C VAL A 138 6.74 6.60 2.36
N ASP A 139 5.85 7.32 3.06
CA ASP A 139 4.48 6.93 3.35
C ASP A 139 4.37 5.44 3.75
N THR A 140 5.07 5.08 4.84
CA THR A 140 5.21 3.68 5.28
C THR A 140 3.87 3.03 5.62
N ALA A 141 3.84 1.71 5.72
CA ALA A 141 2.65 0.96 6.14
C ALA A 141 2.15 1.33 7.56
N CYS A 142 2.98 2.02 8.35
CA CYS A 142 2.64 2.53 9.68
C CYS A 142 2.23 4.00 9.68
N THR A 143 2.02 4.61 8.52
CA THR A 143 1.46 5.96 8.43
C THR A 143 0.05 5.96 9.03
N ASP A 144 -0.14 6.76 10.06
CA ASP A 144 -1.40 6.88 10.80
C ASP A 144 -1.72 8.36 11.03
N GLU A 145 -2.73 8.83 10.29
CA GLU A 145 -3.24 10.19 10.36
C GLU A 145 -4.71 10.21 10.81
N PHE A 146 -5.21 9.11 11.38
CA PHE A 146 -6.60 9.00 11.84
C PHE A 146 -6.93 10.03 12.88
N GLU A 147 -8.08 10.66 12.70
CA GLU A 147 -8.67 11.52 13.72
C GLU A 147 -9.08 10.72 14.97
N PRO A 148 -9.15 11.38 16.14
CA PRO A 148 -9.51 10.68 17.38
C PRO A 148 -10.82 9.91 17.30
N LEU A 149 -11.86 10.42 16.62
CA LEU A 149 -13.15 9.75 16.49
C LEU A 149 -13.08 8.50 15.60
N ALA A 150 -12.18 8.48 14.62
CA ALA A 150 -11.97 7.33 13.74
C ALA A 150 -11.40 6.10 14.46
N ARG A 151 -10.85 6.28 15.69
CA ARG A 151 -10.21 5.20 16.45
C ARG A 151 -11.19 4.37 17.28
N TYR A 152 -12.41 4.86 17.49
CA TYR A 152 -13.41 4.15 18.29
C TYR A 152 -13.99 2.96 17.53
N SER A 153 -13.94 1.76 18.14
CA SER A 153 -14.50 0.53 17.57
C SER A 153 -15.84 0.10 18.17
N GLY A 154 -16.19 0.63 19.32
CA GLY A 154 -17.33 0.19 20.16
C GLY A 154 -16.92 -0.70 21.33
N LEU A 155 -15.66 -1.18 21.37
CA LEU A 155 -15.07 -1.82 22.55
C LEU A 155 -13.80 -1.10 22.95
N LYS A 156 -13.68 -0.73 24.23
CA LYS A 156 -12.56 0.05 24.76
C LYS A 156 -11.19 -0.65 24.54
N GLU A 157 -11.19 -1.96 24.55
CA GLU A 157 -9.99 -2.82 24.40
C GLU A 157 -9.55 -2.94 22.94
N ILE A 158 -10.36 -2.49 21.98
CA ILE A 158 -10.08 -2.62 20.54
C ILE A 158 -10.08 -1.23 19.91
N GLU A 159 -8.92 -0.75 19.56
CA GLU A 159 -8.77 0.50 18.81
C GLU A 159 -8.70 0.20 17.30
N ARG A 160 -9.36 1.04 16.48
CA ARG A 160 -9.19 1.00 15.02
C ARG A 160 -7.84 1.61 14.65
N LEU A 161 -7.11 0.94 13.78
CA LEU A 161 -5.75 1.29 13.37
C LEU A 161 -5.70 1.52 11.86
N SER A 162 -4.89 2.49 11.45
CA SER A 162 -4.54 2.71 10.05
C SER A 162 -3.73 1.52 9.50
N ARG A 163 -4.39 0.60 8.78
CA ARG A 163 -3.77 -0.59 8.17
C ARG A 163 -4.31 -0.83 6.77
N PHE A 164 -3.80 -0.09 5.81
CA PHE A 164 -4.21 -0.14 4.42
C PHE A 164 -3.09 0.24 3.44
N HIS A 165 -3.40 0.39 2.16
CA HIS A 165 -2.41 0.65 1.11
C HIS A 165 -1.99 2.13 1.04
N VAL A 166 -1.47 2.66 2.15
CA VAL A 166 -1.16 4.09 2.36
C VAL A 166 -0.37 4.69 1.20
N LEU A 167 0.76 4.08 0.83
CA LEU A 167 1.64 4.59 -0.23
C LEU A 167 0.88 4.76 -1.55
N ASN A 168 0.08 3.76 -1.95
CA ASN A 168 -0.69 3.85 -3.19
C ASN A 168 -1.86 4.86 -3.07
N HIS A 169 -2.50 4.96 -1.91
CA HIS A 169 -3.54 5.96 -1.66
C HIS A 169 -3.01 7.38 -1.84
N LYS A 170 -1.88 7.71 -1.20
CA LYS A 170 -1.23 9.03 -1.31
C LYS A 170 -0.75 9.29 -2.74
N ALA A 171 -0.15 8.29 -3.39
CA ALA A 171 0.32 8.40 -4.77
C ALA A 171 -0.82 8.80 -5.72
N VAL A 172 -1.95 8.10 -5.65
CA VAL A 172 -3.11 8.37 -6.52
C VAL A 172 -3.75 9.71 -6.19
N ALA A 173 -3.87 10.07 -4.90
CA ALA A 173 -4.42 11.37 -4.50
C ALA A 173 -3.57 12.54 -4.99
N LYS A 174 -2.25 12.48 -4.83
CA LYS A 174 -1.30 13.48 -5.35
C LYS A 174 -1.32 13.54 -6.87
N LYS A 175 -1.38 12.37 -7.54
CA LYS A 175 -1.48 12.31 -9.00
C LYS A 175 -2.77 12.97 -9.51
N TYR A 176 -3.92 12.65 -8.94
CA TYR A 176 -5.18 13.30 -9.30
C TYR A 176 -5.11 14.82 -9.12
N ALA A 177 -4.58 15.29 -7.99
CA ALA A 177 -4.42 16.72 -7.74
C ALA A 177 -3.56 17.39 -8.82
N ASN A 178 -2.44 16.78 -9.20
CA ASN A 178 -1.59 17.27 -10.30
C ASN A 178 -2.34 17.28 -11.64
N ASP A 179 -3.07 16.21 -11.98
CA ASP A 179 -3.81 16.08 -13.23
C ASP A 179 -4.87 17.19 -13.41
N ILE A 180 -5.42 17.70 -12.30
CA ILE A 180 -6.41 18.80 -12.31
C ILE A 180 -5.83 20.19 -11.96
N GLY A 181 -4.51 20.29 -11.77
CA GLY A 181 -3.82 21.55 -11.45
C GLY A 181 -4.15 22.13 -10.07
N LYS A 182 -4.48 21.28 -9.10
CA LYS A 182 -4.75 21.67 -7.70
C LYS A 182 -3.70 21.09 -6.76
N LYS A 183 -3.66 21.59 -5.52
CA LYS A 183 -2.87 20.98 -4.46
C LYS A 183 -3.68 19.87 -3.79
N TYR A 184 -3.02 18.78 -3.40
CA TYR A 184 -3.66 17.69 -2.69
C TYR A 184 -4.23 18.15 -1.32
N GLU A 185 -3.59 19.13 -0.70
CA GLU A 185 -3.97 19.75 0.56
C GLU A 185 -5.25 20.61 0.46
N ASP A 186 -5.76 20.85 -0.74
CA ASP A 186 -6.99 21.63 -0.96
C ASP A 186 -8.21 20.72 -1.25
N LEU A 187 -8.04 19.39 -1.21
CA LEU A 187 -9.04 18.43 -1.69
C LEU A 187 -9.57 17.52 -0.59
N ASN A 188 -10.84 17.14 -0.74
CA ASN A 188 -11.49 16.04 -0.03
C ASN A 188 -11.69 14.88 -1.01
N LEU A 189 -10.99 13.78 -0.82
CA LEU A 189 -11.00 12.65 -1.73
C LEU A 189 -11.37 11.35 -1.00
N VAL A 190 -12.26 10.56 -1.58
CA VAL A 190 -12.36 9.15 -1.18
C VAL A 190 -11.47 8.35 -2.13
N VAL A 191 -10.46 7.70 -1.59
CA VAL A 191 -9.59 6.81 -2.37
C VAL A 191 -9.90 5.37 -2.04
N CYS A 192 -10.11 4.55 -3.08
CA CYS A 192 -10.41 3.13 -2.98
C CYS A 192 -9.35 2.33 -3.75
N HIS A 193 -8.50 1.59 -3.04
CA HIS A 193 -7.59 0.62 -3.64
C HIS A 193 -8.23 -0.76 -3.63
N MET A 194 -8.30 -1.40 -4.80
CA MET A 194 -8.86 -2.74 -4.99
C MET A 194 -7.83 -3.68 -5.60
N GLY A 195 -7.37 -4.63 -4.81
CA GLY A 195 -6.38 -5.65 -5.19
C GLY A 195 -6.57 -6.92 -4.40
N GLY A 196 -5.50 -7.57 -3.95
CA GLY A 196 -5.56 -8.69 -3.00
C GLY A 196 -6.29 -8.32 -1.70
N GLY A 197 -6.14 -7.06 -1.25
CA GLY A 197 -6.99 -6.43 -0.23
C GLY A 197 -7.76 -5.27 -0.83
N THR A 198 -8.87 -4.90 -0.20
CA THR A 198 -9.62 -3.68 -0.53
C THR A 198 -9.50 -2.69 0.62
N SER A 199 -9.09 -1.47 0.31
CA SER A 199 -9.06 -0.38 1.30
C SER A 199 -9.72 0.87 0.74
N VAL A 200 -10.54 1.50 1.55
CA VAL A 200 -11.23 2.75 1.27
C VAL A 200 -10.88 3.73 2.38
N ALA A 201 -10.37 4.88 2.04
CA ALA A 201 -10.01 5.92 3.00
C ALA A 201 -10.49 7.29 2.55
N ILE A 202 -10.85 8.13 3.52
CA ILE A 202 -11.11 9.54 3.30
C ILE A 202 -9.83 10.35 3.48
N HIS A 203 -9.52 11.13 2.46
CA HIS A 203 -8.44 12.11 2.47
C HIS A 203 -9.03 13.50 2.62
N HIS A 204 -8.68 14.17 3.70
CA HIS A 204 -9.14 15.51 4.03
C HIS A 204 -7.95 16.46 4.11
N TYR A 205 -7.84 17.36 3.14
CA TYR A 205 -6.80 18.37 3.07
C TYR A 205 -5.37 17.81 3.29
N GLY A 206 -5.03 16.81 2.47
CA GLY A 206 -3.69 16.21 2.49
C GLY A 206 -3.49 15.09 3.51
N LYS A 207 -4.47 14.77 4.39
CA LYS A 207 -4.38 13.74 5.43
C LYS A 207 -5.40 12.64 5.24
N MET A 208 -5.03 11.41 5.54
CA MET A 208 -5.93 10.25 5.59
C MET A 208 -6.53 10.14 6.99
N ILE A 209 -7.69 10.76 7.21
CA ILE A 209 -8.27 10.93 8.54
C ILE A 209 -9.13 9.77 9.04
N ASP A 210 -9.57 8.88 8.15
CA ASP A 210 -10.25 7.61 8.45
C ASP A 210 -10.10 6.64 7.27
N GLY A 211 -10.26 5.35 7.52
CA GLY A 211 -10.24 4.29 6.52
C GLY A 211 -10.49 2.92 7.15
N ASN A 212 -10.83 1.93 6.33
CA ASN A 212 -10.98 0.57 6.83
C ASN A 212 -9.64 -0.14 6.98
N ASN A 213 -9.56 -1.09 7.92
CA ASN A 213 -8.45 -2.02 8.01
C ASN A 213 -8.59 -3.13 6.95
N GLY A 214 -8.07 -2.89 5.75
CA GLY A 214 -8.13 -3.83 4.62
C GLY A 214 -7.21 -5.05 4.76
N LEU A 215 -6.51 -5.23 5.89
CA LEU A 215 -5.62 -6.35 6.12
C LEU A 215 -6.35 -7.54 6.78
N ASP A 216 -6.95 -7.31 7.93
CA ASP A 216 -7.59 -8.33 8.77
C ASP A 216 -8.71 -7.77 9.66
N GLY A 217 -9.26 -6.63 9.31
CA GLY A 217 -10.23 -5.88 10.11
C GLY A 217 -11.58 -5.69 9.44
N ASP A 218 -11.99 -4.45 9.35
CA ASP A 218 -13.29 -4.00 8.89
C ASP A 218 -13.33 -3.70 7.38
N GLY A 219 -14.49 -3.22 6.90
CA GLY A 219 -14.70 -2.82 5.52
C GLY A 219 -15.12 -3.97 4.57
N PRO A 220 -15.04 -3.74 3.25
CA PRO A 220 -15.51 -4.69 2.25
C PRO A 220 -14.57 -5.88 2.11
N PHE A 221 -15.12 -7.06 1.85
CA PHE A 221 -14.29 -8.21 1.52
C PHE A 221 -13.57 -8.03 0.17
N SER A 222 -12.44 -8.71 0.02
CA SER A 222 -11.61 -8.66 -1.19
C SER A 222 -11.50 -10.02 -1.87
N THR A 223 -10.43 -10.25 -2.63
CA THR A 223 -10.22 -11.52 -3.31
C THR A 223 -9.95 -12.67 -2.33
N ASP A 224 -9.20 -12.43 -1.24
CA ASP A 224 -8.79 -13.46 -0.28
C ASP A 224 -9.00 -13.07 1.20
N ARG A 225 -9.64 -11.90 1.47
CA ARG A 225 -9.88 -11.39 2.82
C ARG A 225 -11.36 -11.25 3.08
N SER A 226 -11.81 -11.71 4.27
CA SER A 226 -13.21 -11.63 4.67
C SER A 226 -13.64 -10.24 5.12
N CYS A 227 -12.70 -9.45 5.69
CA CYS A 227 -12.92 -8.14 6.30
C CYS A 227 -14.12 -8.11 7.25
N GLY A 228 -15.04 -7.15 7.14
CA GLY A 228 -16.16 -6.97 8.06
C GLY A 228 -17.10 -8.17 8.14
N LEU A 229 -17.11 -8.86 9.28
CA LEU A 229 -17.94 -10.02 9.55
C LEU A 229 -18.95 -9.71 10.67
N PRO A 230 -20.12 -10.38 10.70
CA PRO A 230 -20.99 -10.39 11.86
C PRO A 230 -20.25 -10.98 13.09
N VAL A 231 -19.94 -10.11 14.06
CA VAL A 231 -19.03 -10.43 15.19
C VAL A 231 -19.53 -11.61 16.02
N GLY A 232 -20.85 -11.70 16.31
CA GLY A 232 -21.40 -12.81 17.08
C GLY A 232 -21.13 -14.16 16.43
N GLN A 233 -21.39 -14.29 15.14
CA GLN A 233 -21.13 -15.52 14.38
C GLN A 233 -19.63 -15.84 14.32
N LEU A 234 -18.76 -14.84 14.23
CA LEU A 234 -17.32 -15.07 14.28
C LEU A 234 -16.88 -15.65 15.63
N ILE A 235 -17.43 -15.13 16.74
CA ILE A 235 -17.17 -15.66 18.08
C ILE A 235 -17.65 -17.10 18.17
N ASP A 236 -18.86 -17.42 17.71
CA ASP A 236 -19.40 -18.78 17.71
C ASP A 236 -18.47 -19.74 16.94
N MET A 237 -17.95 -19.32 15.79
CA MET A 237 -16.98 -20.12 15.03
C MET A 237 -15.66 -20.31 15.79
N CYS A 238 -15.13 -19.28 16.42
CA CYS A 238 -13.87 -19.35 17.18
C CYS A 238 -13.95 -20.30 18.37
N TYR A 239 -15.10 -20.34 19.05
CA TYR A 239 -15.30 -21.18 20.25
C TYR A 239 -16.04 -22.49 19.97
N SER A 240 -16.34 -22.79 18.70
CA SER A 240 -17.03 -24.06 18.33
C SER A 240 -16.21 -25.34 18.57
N GLY A 241 -14.88 -25.20 18.73
CA GLY A 241 -13.96 -26.33 18.74
C GLY A 241 -13.63 -26.92 17.36
N ASN A 242 -14.25 -26.41 16.29
CA ASN A 242 -14.05 -26.92 14.93
C ASN A 242 -12.81 -26.35 14.23
N TYR A 243 -12.26 -25.27 14.74
CA TYR A 243 -11.14 -24.55 14.12
C TYR A 243 -10.10 -24.16 15.16
N SER A 244 -8.83 -24.35 14.84
CA SER A 244 -7.71 -23.78 15.56
C SER A 244 -7.60 -22.27 15.33
N TYR A 245 -6.84 -21.57 16.16
CA TYR A 245 -6.52 -20.15 15.96
C TYR A 245 -5.92 -19.87 14.57
N GLN A 246 -4.97 -20.70 14.13
CA GLN A 246 -4.31 -20.56 12.83
C GLN A 246 -5.29 -20.76 11.67
N GLU A 247 -6.20 -21.70 11.75
CA GLU A 247 -7.23 -21.92 10.74
C GLU A 247 -8.19 -20.75 10.66
N MET A 248 -8.63 -20.20 11.80
CA MET A 248 -9.45 -18.98 11.82
C MET A 248 -8.73 -17.78 11.23
N ARG A 249 -7.45 -17.56 11.56
CA ARG A 249 -6.64 -16.50 10.94
C ARG A 249 -6.55 -16.66 9.43
N ARG A 250 -6.39 -17.89 8.92
CA ARG A 250 -6.38 -18.17 7.48
C ARG A 250 -7.74 -17.93 6.82
N LYS A 251 -8.86 -18.22 7.51
CA LYS A 251 -10.21 -17.91 6.99
C LYS A 251 -10.43 -16.40 6.84
N ILE A 252 -9.86 -15.59 7.73
CA ILE A 252 -9.93 -14.13 7.65
C ILE A 252 -9.04 -13.61 6.53
N LYS A 253 -7.81 -14.15 6.39
CA LYS A 253 -6.83 -13.68 5.39
C LYS A 253 -6.19 -14.85 4.66
N GLY A 254 -6.47 -14.97 3.37
CA GLY A 254 -5.98 -16.02 2.46
C GLY A 254 -7.06 -16.98 1.97
N LEU A 255 -8.07 -17.27 2.80
CA LEU A 255 -9.20 -18.14 2.45
C LEU A 255 -10.57 -17.44 2.57
N GLY A 256 -10.58 -16.15 2.82
CA GLY A 256 -11.78 -15.31 2.87
C GLY A 256 -12.16 -14.76 1.50
N GLY A 257 -13.08 -13.81 1.47
CA GLY A 257 -13.46 -13.09 0.26
C GLY A 257 -13.92 -13.98 -0.90
N LEU A 258 -13.56 -13.61 -2.13
CA LEU A 258 -13.91 -14.38 -3.34
C LEU A 258 -13.40 -15.82 -3.25
N MET A 259 -12.20 -16.03 -2.66
CA MET A 259 -11.65 -17.39 -2.45
C MET A 259 -12.61 -18.27 -1.68
N SER A 260 -13.29 -17.75 -0.65
CA SER A 260 -14.26 -18.51 0.15
C SER A 260 -15.52 -18.87 -0.63
N TYR A 261 -15.99 -18.00 -1.53
CA TYR A 261 -17.23 -18.19 -2.26
C TYR A 261 -17.06 -19.02 -3.53
N VAL A 262 -15.97 -18.81 -4.28
CA VAL A 262 -15.81 -19.34 -5.64
C VAL A 262 -14.51 -20.09 -5.87
N GLY A 263 -13.64 -20.23 -4.83
CA GLY A 263 -12.39 -20.99 -4.86
C GLY A 263 -11.29 -20.40 -5.74
N GLU A 264 -11.35 -19.10 -6.07
CA GLU A 264 -10.42 -18.40 -6.95
C GLU A 264 -10.20 -16.98 -6.43
N THR A 265 -8.99 -16.44 -6.61
CA THR A 265 -8.62 -15.07 -6.26
C THR A 265 -8.34 -14.20 -7.49
N ASP A 266 -8.08 -14.82 -8.63
CA ASP A 266 -7.87 -14.11 -9.90
C ASP A 266 -9.19 -13.57 -10.44
N VAL A 267 -9.39 -12.26 -10.28
CA VAL A 267 -10.63 -11.57 -10.68
C VAL A 267 -10.92 -11.70 -12.17
N LEU A 268 -9.89 -11.76 -13.03
CA LEU A 268 -10.10 -11.93 -14.47
C LEU A 268 -10.69 -13.32 -14.78
N LYS A 269 -10.20 -14.37 -14.11
CA LYS A 269 -10.75 -15.73 -14.25
C LYS A 269 -12.19 -15.80 -13.73
N ILE A 270 -12.45 -15.20 -12.54
CA ILE A 270 -13.80 -15.18 -11.96
C ILE A 270 -14.76 -14.43 -12.90
N GLN A 271 -14.34 -13.28 -13.42
CA GLN A 271 -15.14 -12.48 -14.37
C GLN A 271 -15.42 -13.26 -15.66
N LYS A 272 -14.44 -13.99 -16.19
CA LYS A 272 -14.65 -14.86 -17.37
C LYS A 272 -15.69 -15.94 -17.09
N ARG A 273 -15.62 -16.61 -15.93
CA ARG A 273 -16.65 -17.58 -15.49
C ARG A 273 -18.03 -16.93 -15.43
N ALA A 274 -18.12 -15.75 -14.80
CA ALA A 274 -19.38 -15.03 -14.61
C ALA A 274 -20.04 -14.58 -15.93
N LEU A 275 -19.25 -14.05 -16.88
CA LEU A 275 -19.79 -13.40 -18.08
C LEU A 275 -19.85 -14.32 -19.31
N GLU A 276 -18.91 -15.28 -19.45
CA GLU A 276 -18.80 -16.14 -20.61
C GLU A 276 -19.29 -17.58 -20.37
N GLN A 277 -19.27 -18.05 -19.10
CA GLN A 277 -19.60 -19.43 -18.75
C GLN A 277 -20.92 -19.56 -17.95
N ASN A 278 -21.64 -18.46 -17.76
CA ASN A 278 -22.89 -18.38 -17.00
C ASN A 278 -22.78 -18.91 -15.55
N ASP A 279 -21.65 -18.70 -14.90
CA ASP A 279 -21.45 -19.02 -13.49
C ASP A 279 -22.10 -17.94 -12.60
N GLU A 280 -23.37 -18.15 -12.25
CA GLU A 280 -24.15 -17.20 -11.45
C GLU A 280 -23.53 -16.96 -10.05
N LYS A 281 -22.89 -17.98 -9.43
CA LYS A 281 -22.22 -17.82 -8.13
C LYS A 281 -21.00 -16.89 -8.24
N ALA A 282 -20.23 -17.04 -9.32
CA ALA A 282 -19.10 -16.16 -9.60
C ALA A 282 -19.58 -14.73 -9.80
N LYS A 283 -20.66 -14.53 -10.53
CA LYS A 283 -21.27 -13.22 -10.79
C LYS A 283 -21.79 -12.57 -9.51
N GLU A 284 -22.57 -13.31 -8.71
CA GLU A 284 -23.07 -12.82 -7.42
C GLU A 284 -21.96 -12.41 -6.47
N ALA A 285 -20.89 -13.22 -6.36
CA ALA A 285 -19.74 -12.91 -5.49
C ALA A 285 -19.03 -11.62 -5.94
N LEU A 286 -18.82 -11.41 -7.25
CA LEU A 286 -18.26 -10.17 -7.78
C LEU A 286 -19.16 -8.96 -7.50
N LEU A 287 -20.47 -9.09 -7.74
CA LEU A 287 -21.44 -8.02 -7.47
C LEU A 287 -21.53 -7.70 -5.97
N ALA A 288 -21.45 -8.71 -5.09
CA ALA A 288 -21.43 -8.51 -3.65
C ALA A 288 -20.17 -7.77 -3.18
N MET A 289 -19.00 -8.06 -3.77
CA MET A 289 -17.77 -7.31 -3.53
C MET A 289 -17.92 -5.84 -3.93
N CYS A 290 -18.46 -5.56 -5.13
CA CYS A 290 -18.73 -4.20 -5.58
C CYS A 290 -19.74 -3.48 -4.68
N TYR A 291 -20.79 -4.18 -4.24
CA TYR A 291 -21.81 -3.64 -3.36
C TYR A 291 -21.22 -3.21 -2.00
N GLN A 292 -20.41 -4.05 -1.37
CA GLN A 292 -19.78 -3.72 -0.09
C GLN A 292 -18.76 -2.59 -0.25
N THR A 293 -17.96 -2.60 -1.32
CA THR A 293 -17.02 -1.51 -1.62
C THR A 293 -17.75 -0.18 -1.80
N SER A 294 -18.88 -0.17 -2.51
CA SER A 294 -19.70 1.04 -2.69
C SER A 294 -20.28 1.56 -1.37
N LYS A 295 -20.69 0.67 -0.47
CA LYS A 295 -21.15 1.05 0.88
C LYS A 295 -20.04 1.71 1.68
N GLU A 296 -18.82 1.19 1.59
CA GLU A 296 -17.67 1.74 2.31
C GLU A 296 -17.28 3.13 1.77
N ILE A 297 -17.32 3.32 0.43
CA ILE A 297 -17.14 4.63 -0.18
C ILE A 297 -18.18 5.63 0.37
N GLY A 298 -19.44 5.21 0.47
CA GLY A 298 -20.50 6.03 1.07
C GLY A 298 -20.25 6.35 2.54
N ALA A 299 -19.82 5.36 3.32
CA ALA A 299 -19.48 5.54 4.73
C ALA A 299 -18.34 6.55 4.91
N MET A 300 -17.24 6.40 4.18
CA MET A 300 -16.11 7.34 4.21
C MET A 300 -16.50 8.75 3.79
N SER A 301 -17.45 8.89 2.88
CA SER A 301 -17.94 10.19 2.41
C SER A 301 -18.67 10.98 3.52
N THR A 302 -19.29 10.28 4.47
CA THR A 302 -20.00 10.93 5.59
C THR A 302 -19.07 11.58 6.60
N VAL A 303 -17.80 11.14 6.67
CA VAL A 303 -16.81 11.67 7.63
C VAL A 303 -16.60 13.18 7.45
N VAL A 304 -16.66 13.67 6.22
CA VAL A 304 -16.56 15.10 5.87
C VAL A 304 -17.92 15.71 5.47
N GLY A 305 -19.02 15.10 5.91
CA GLY A 305 -20.38 15.59 5.66
C GLY A 305 -20.78 15.59 4.18
N GLY A 306 -20.27 14.65 3.40
CA GLY A 306 -20.56 14.50 1.97
C GLY A 306 -19.85 15.52 1.06
N LYS A 307 -18.96 16.34 1.59
CA LYS A 307 -18.21 17.34 0.80
C LYS A 307 -17.00 16.69 0.14
N ILE A 308 -17.23 15.94 -0.91
CA ILE A 308 -16.22 15.15 -1.64
C ILE A 308 -15.96 15.80 -3.00
N ASP A 309 -14.70 16.08 -3.33
CA ASP A 309 -14.29 16.61 -4.64
C ASP A 309 -14.23 15.50 -5.70
N ALA A 310 -13.75 14.30 -5.33
CA ALA A 310 -13.70 13.14 -6.21
C ALA A 310 -13.61 11.82 -5.45
N ILE A 311 -14.05 10.74 -6.12
CA ILE A 311 -13.82 9.35 -5.74
C ILE A 311 -12.77 8.78 -6.68
N LEU A 312 -11.64 8.30 -6.14
CA LEU A 312 -10.54 7.73 -6.92
C LEU A 312 -10.49 6.23 -6.69
N ILE A 313 -10.56 5.43 -7.76
CA ILE A 313 -10.47 3.96 -7.68
C ILE A 313 -9.18 3.50 -8.35
N THR A 314 -8.39 2.70 -7.64
CA THR A 314 -7.07 2.22 -8.05
C THR A 314 -6.86 0.75 -7.71
N GLY A 315 -5.68 0.22 -8.00
CA GLY A 315 -5.34 -1.19 -7.82
C GLY A 315 -5.62 -2.03 -9.06
N GLY A 316 -5.24 -3.31 -9.01
CA GLY A 316 -5.35 -4.20 -10.17
C GLY A 316 -6.78 -4.49 -10.61
N ILE A 317 -7.75 -4.45 -9.69
CA ILE A 317 -9.17 -4.67 -10.00
C ILE A 317 -9.78 -3.49 -10.79
N ALA A 318 -9.21 -2.30 -10.68
CA ALA A 318 -9.67 -1.13 -11.40
C ALA A 318 -9.52 -1.22 -12.94
N TYR A 319 -8.83 -2.24 -13.46
CA TYR A 319 -8.82 -2.56 -14.90
C TYR A 319 -10.12 -3.21 -15.40
N SER A 320 -10.99 -3.67 -14.51
CA SER A 320 -12.26 -4.32 -14.90
C SER A 320 -13.36 -3.28 -15.12
N ASP A 321 -13.68 -2.99 -16.38
CA ASP A 321 -14.80 -2.10 -16.73
C ASP A 321 -16.13 -2.60 -16.14
N PHE A 322 -16.36 -3.92 -16.13
CA PHE A 322 -17.55 -4.51 -15.55
C PHE A 322 -17.72 -4.13 -14.08
N LEU A 323 -16.68 -4.34 -13.26
CA LEU A 323 -16.73 -4.06 -11.82
C LEU A 323 -16.76 -2.54 -11.55
N MET A 324 -16.01 -1.77 -12.33
CA MET A 324 -15.98 -0.31 -12.17
C MET A 324 -17.34 0.31 -12.51
N ASN A 325 -18.03 -0.16 -13.53
CA ASN A 325 -19.37 0.29 -13.85
C ASN A 325 -20.38 -0.06 -12.74
N GLU A 326 -20.26 -1.24 -12.12
CA GLU A 326 -21.13 -1.63 -11.00
C GLU A 326 -20.92 -0.78 -9.74
N ILE A 327 -19.70 -0.34 -9.49
CA ILE A 327 -19.39 0.59 -8.39
C ILE A 327 -19.88 2.00 -8.75
N LYS A 328 -19.54 2.51 -9.94
CA LYS A 328 -19.94 3.85 -10.41
C LYS A 328 -21.44 4.11 -10.26
N LYS A 329 -22.27 3.18 -10.74
CA LYS A 329 -23.75 3.27 -10.62
C LYS A 329 -24.23 3.54 -9.19
N ARG A 330 -23.46 3.12 -8.17
CA ARG A 330 -23.85 3.23 -6.76
C ARG A 330 -23.27 4.45 -6.06
N VAL A 331 -22.20 5.05 -6.60
CA VAL A 331 -21.47 6.10 -5.87
C VAL A 331 -21.32 7.42 -6.62
N GLU A 332 -21.62 7.45 -7.94
CA GLU A 332 -21.46 8.66 -8.75
C GLU A 332 -22.37 9.83 -8.34
N PHE A 333 -23.42 9.56 -7.55
CA PHE A 333 -24.25 10.61 -6.96
C PHE A 333 -23.54 11.38 -5.82
N ILE A 334 -22.46 10.82 -5.27
CA ILE A 334 -21.66 11.44 -4.19
C ILE A 334 -20.69 12.45 -4.80
N ALA A 335 -19.88 12.02 -5.77
CA ALA A 335 -18.89 12.83 -6.45
C ALA A 335 -18.42 12.16 -7.76
N PRO A 336 -17.74 12.89 -8.67
CA PRO A 336 -17.13 12.32 -9.86
C PRO A 336 -16.19 11.16 -9.53
N VAL A 337 -16.28 10.06 -10.31
CA VAL A 337 -15.44 8.87 -10.13
C VAL A 337 -14.35 8.83 -11.19
N HIS A 338 -13.09 8.83 -10.74
CA HIS A 338 -11.91 8.74 -11.59
C HIS A 338 -11.18 7.41 -11.35
N LEU A 339 -10.76 6.76 -12.44
CA LEU A 339 -10.08 5.47 -12.41
C LEU A 339 -8.57 5.69 -12.62
N TYR A 340 -7.78 5.10 -11.72
CA TYR A 340 -6.32 5.03 -11.78
C TYR A 340 -5.89 3.56 -11.65
N PRO A 341 -6.09 2.73 -12.70
CA PRO A 341 -5.79 1.30 -12.64
C PRO A 341 -4.30 1.03 -12.39
N GLY A 342 -4.02 0.02 -11.57
CA GLY A 342 -2.65 -0.39 -11.23
C GLY A 342 -2.12 0.20 -9.93
N GLU A 343 -0.80 0.19 -9.78
CA GLU A 343 -0.10 0.64 -8.59
C GLU A 343 0.92 1.74 -8.95
N PHE A 344 0.92 2.82 -8.18
CA PHE A 344 1.79 3.99 -8.36
C PHE A 344 2.88 4.06 -7.28
N GLU A 345 3.11 2.97 -6.54
CA GLU A 345 4.04 2.93 -5.42
C GLU A 345 5.47 3.27 -5.84
N MET A 346 5.97 2.67 -6.93
CA MET A 346 7.34 2.91 -7.41
C MET A 346 7.56 4.36 -7.83
N GLU A 347 6.60 4.93 -8.54
CA GLU A 347 6.61 6.34 -8.95
C GLU A 347 6.57 7.26 -7.71
N SER A 348 5.69 6.95 -6.77
CA SER A 348 5.59 7.71 -5.52
C SER A 348 6.89 7.70 -4.73
N LEU A 349 7.56 6.55 -4.61
CA LEU A 349 8.85 6.44 -3.91
C LEU A 349 9.91 7.32 -4.58
N GLY A 350 10.10 7.19 -5.89
CA GLY A 350 11.12 7.95 -6.63
C GLY A 350 10.85 9.46 -6.64
N VAL A 351 9.64 9.86 -7.04
CA VAL A 351 9.29 11.28 -7.20
C VAL A 351 9.24 12.04 -5.87
N ASN A 352 8.71 11.44 -4.77
CA ASN A 352 8.70 12.15 -3.49
C ASN A 352 10.13 12.32 -2.93
N VAL A 353 11.02 11.34 -3.11
CA VAL A 353 12.44 11.51 -2.71
C VAL A 353 13.13 12.53 -3.57
N TYR A 354 12.89 12.57 -4.90
CA TYR A 354 13.38 13.64 -5.74
C TYR A 354 12.97 15.02 -5.22
N LYS A 355 11.68 15.22 -4.94
CA LYS A 355 11.16 16.47 -4.37
C LYS A 355 11.83 16.83 -3.03
N ALA A 356 12.08 15.84 -2.19
CA ALA A 356 12.78 16.04 -0.92
C ALA A 356 14.26 16.48 -1.14
N LEU A 357 14.95 15.87 -2.11
CA LEU A 357 16.34 16.22 -2.44
C LEU A 357 16.49 17.64 -3.02
N ILE A 358 15.46 18.15 -3.70
CA ILE A 358 15.47 19.54 -4.23
C ILE A 358 14.82 20.55 -3.27
N GLY A 359 14.34 20.10 -2.11
CA GLY A 359 13.79 20.96 -1.05
C GLY A 359 12.31 21.35 -1.23
N GLU A 360 11.57 20.68 -2.11
CA GLU A 360 10.13 20.88 -2.28
C GLU A 360 9.30 20.11 -1.24
N GLU A 361 9.82 19.01 -0.70
CA GLU A 361 9.20 18.22 0.37
C GLU A 361 10.16 18.18 1.57
N PRO A 362 9.64 18.25 2.83
CA PRO A 362 10.51 18.18 4.00
C PRO A 362 11.01 16.76 4.22
N ILE A 363 12.28 16.61 4.57
CA ILE A 363 12.85 15.36 5.07
C ILE A 363 12.58 15.27 6.57
N LYS A 364 11.98 14.17 7.00
CA LYS A 364 11.63 13.87 8.38
C LYS A 364 12.60 12.83 8.99
N GLU A 365 12.67 12.83 10.29
CA GLU A 365 13.37 11.79 11.09
C GLU A 365 12.37 11.17 12.08
N LEU A 366 12.66 9.92 12.53
CA LEU A 366 11.83 9.17 13.48
C LEU A 366 11.93 9.76 14.89
#